data_c9175072951a2c8ed58e08548cd8429b
#
_entry.id   c9175072951a2c8ed58e08548cd8429b
#
_cell.length_a   1.000
_cell.length_b   1.000
_cell.length_c   1.000
_cell.angle_alpha   90.00
_cell.angle_beta   90.00
_cell.angle_gamma   90.00
#
_symmetry.space_group_name_H-M   'P 1'
#
loop_
_entity.id
_entity.type
_entity.pdbx_description
1 polymer ?
#
loop_
_entity_poly.entity_id
_entity_poly.type
_entity_poly.pdbx_seq_one_letter_code
_entity_poly.pdbx_strand_id
1 'polypeptide(L)'
;MHKHSLLSAFTWLPASRQRALRRNLIFIVTTLAVGLLSKAFAAGGTYVVDDGAINAPGECNVDAGYTRSPQRSTLSAACTSSALPNLQWGAAIEDDPEQTQLSPQLKGSLWAWQDAGVEIAWAAAAHIAVDRRHPFDGADLGVPLTWQAFETLRLNLNVGWSHAYDDGEQNQRLTWGTGLEYRLADSLTLLAERYGQQHGDQAWQAGPRLHLGKQVDVDLVVGRNLTGDRDRWLTTGATLRF
;
A
#
# COMPACT_ATOMS: atom_id res chain seq x y z
N MET A 1 -53.32 1.82 -16.90
CA MET A 1 -51.90 1.83 -16.47
C MET A 1 -51.38 0.41 -16.44
N HIS A 2 -50.73 -0.06 -17.52
CA HIS A 2 -50.21 -1.40 -17.66
C HIS A 2 -48.72 -1.39 -17.29
N LYS A 3 -48.37 -2.03 -16.17
CA LYS A 3 -46.98 -2.38 -15.83
C LYS A 3 -46.61 -3.63 -16.64
N HIS A 4 -45.95 -3.47 -17.77
CA HIS A 4 -45.29 -4.58 -18.44
C HIS A 4 -43.98 -4.91 -17.70
N SER A 5 -43.99 -6.07 -17.03
CA SER A 5 -42.81 -6.66 -16.38
C SER A 5 -41.82 -7.15 -17.45
N LEU A 6 -40.59 -6.71 -17.40
CA LEU A 6 -39.48 -7.16 -18.27
C LEU A 6 -39.18 -8.67 -18.15
N LEU A 7 -39.82 -9.37 -17.23
CA LEU A 7 -39.66 -10.82 -17.01
C LEU A 7 -40.43 -11.70 -18.00
N SER A 8 -41.39 -11.14 -18.78
CA SER A 8 -42.20 -11.93 -19.71
C SER A 8 -41.53 -12.17 -21.08
N ALA A 9 -40.44 -11.53 -21.40
CA ALA A 9 -39.76 -11.64 -22.71
C ALA A 9 -38.91 -12.93 -22.87
N PHE A 10 -38.70 -13.72 -21.80
CA PHE A 10 -37.77 -14.84 -21.82
C PHE A 10 -38.42 -16.22 -21.95
N THR A 11 -39.73 -16.33 -22.02
CA THR A 11 -40.45 -17.62 -21.99
C THR A 11 -40.47 -18.39 -23.32
N TRP A 12 -40.03 -17.78 -24.42
CA TRP A 12 -40.11 -18.34 -25.78
C TRP A 12 -38.84 -19.05 -26.28
N LEU A 13 -37.81 -19.12 -25.48
CA LEU A 13 -36.55 -19.76 -25.84
C LEU A 13 -36.50 -21.23 -25.39
N PRO A 14 -35.97 -22.17 -26.21
CA PRO A 14 -35.82 -23.56 -25.78
C PRO A 14 -34.93 -23.66 -24.54
N ALA A 15 -35.24 -24.61 -23.68
CA ALA A 15 -34.63 -24.75 -22.32
C ALA A 15 -33.09 -24.85 -22.33
N SER A 16 -32.49 -25.30 -23.41
CA SER A 16 -31.04 -25.32 -23.63
C SER A 16 -30.45 -23.91 -23.79
N ARG A 17 -31.13 -23.04 -24.54
CA ARG A 17 -30.71 -21.64 -24.73
C ARG A 17 -30.95 -20.80 -23.47
N GLN A 18 -32.02 -21.07 -22.71
CA GLN A 18 -32.26 -20.39 -21.43
C GLN A 18 -31.15 -20.70 -20.40
N ARG A 19 -30.68 -21.95 -20.34
CA ARG A 19 -29.54 -22.33 -19.47
C ARG A 19 -28.23 -21.69 -19.90
N ALA A 20 -27.95 -21.61 -21.17
CA ALA A 20 -26.77 -20.93 -21.71
C ALA A 20 -26.79 -19.41 -21.43
N LEU A 21 -27.95 -18.77 -21.62
CA LEU A 21 -28.14 -17.34 -21.35
C LEU A 21 -27.99 -17.02 -19.85
N ARG A 22 -28.59 -17.82 -18.96
CA ARG A 22 -28.44 -17.67 -17.51
C ARG A 22 -26.99 -17.85 -17.06
N ARG A 23 -26.28 -18.84 -17.62
CA ARG A 23 -24.86 -19.07 -17.31
C ARG A 23 -24.01 -17.92 -17.78
N ASN A 24 -24.21 -17.40 -18.98
CA ASN A 24 -23.48 -16.26 -19.51
C ASN A 24 -23.83 -14.94 -18.78
N LEU A 25 -25.10 -14.76 -18.39
CA LEU A 25 -25.51 -13.61 -17.60
C LEU A 25 -24.90 -13.64 -16.18
N ILE A 26 -24.86 -14.80 -15.54
CA ILE A 26 -24.20 -14.99 -14.23
C ILE A 26 -22.70 -14.73 -14.41
N PHE A 27 -22.07 -15.22 -15.48
CA PHE A 27 -20.66 -14.98 -15.74
C PHE A 27 -20.34 -13.50 -16.00
N ILE A 28 -21.19 -12.80 -16.76
CA ILE A 28 -21.05 -11.34 -17.02
C ILE A 28 -21.29 -10.54 -15.74
N VAL A 29 -22.31 -10.89 -14.94
CA VAL A 29 -22.59 -10.19 -13.69
C VAL A 29 -21.50 -10.44 -12.63
N THR A 30 -20.95 -11.66 -12.56
CA THR A 30 -19.82 -11.96 -11.67
C THR A 30 -18.54 -11.27 -12.15
N THR A 31 -18.25 -11.24 -13.46
CA THR A 31 -17.08 -10.52 -14.00
C THR A 31 -17.20 -9.00 -13.83
N LEU A 32 -18.40 -8.42 -14.00
CA LEU A 32 -18.64 -7.00 -13.72
C LEU A 32 -18.58 -6.69 -12.21
N ALA A 33 -19.08 -7.58 -11.35
CA ALA A 33 -19.01 -7.40 -9.91
C ALA A 33 -17.56 -7.50 -9.37
N VAL A 34 -16.74 -8.39 -9.93
CA VAL A 34 -15.31 -8.51 -9.61
C VAL A 34 -14.53 -7.30 -10.12
N GLY A 35 -14.88 -6.75 -11.32
CA GLY A 35 -14.25 -5.55 -11.87
C GLY A 35 -14.56 -4.24 -11.12
N LEU A 36 -15.60 -4.22 -10.28
CA LEU A 36 -16.00 -3.03 -9.49
C LEU A 36 -15.44 -3.03 -8.06
N LEU A 37 -14.77 -4.10 -7.63
CA LEU A 37 -14.28 -4.26 -6.25
C LEU A 37 -12.76 -4.10 -6.09
N SER A 38 -12.01 -3.93 -7.17
CA SER A 38 -10.57 -3.64 -7.10
C SER A 38 -10.33 -2.17 -6.74
N LYS A 39 -10.63 -1.79 -5.51
CA LYS A 39 -10.05 -0.58 -4.91
C LYS A 39 -8.68 -1.00 -4.40
N ALA A 40 -7.64 -0.60 -5.11
CA ALA A 40 -6.28 -0.64 -4.61
C ALA A 40 -6.24 0.23 -3.34
N PHE A 41 -6.10 -0.41 -2.18
CA PHE A 41 -5.75 0.27 -0.96
C PHE A 41 -4.22 0.29 -0.94
N ALA A 42 -3.62 1.43 -1.26
CA ALA A 42 -2.20 1.62 -1.06
C ALA A 42 -1.87 1.45 0.43
N ALA A 43 -0.87 0.64 0.78
CA ALA A 43 -0.34 0.61 2.12
C ALA A 43 0.39 1.93 2.35
N GLY A 44 -0.29 2.91 2.93
CA GLY A 44 0.25 4.22 3.27
C GLY A 44 0.42 4.38 4.77
N GLY A 45 1.16 5.39 5.18
CA GLY A 45 1.18 5.90 6.54
C GLY A 45 2.19 5.23 7.46
N THR A 46 1.76 4.35 8.33
CA THR A 46 2.56 3.81 9.45
C THR A 46 3.24 2.47 9.14
N TYR A 47 2.94 1.86 7.99
CA TYR A 47 3.47 0.57 7.59
C TYR A 47 4.72 0.72 6.72
N VAL A 48 5.66 -0.20 6.88
CA VAL A 48 6.98 -0.19 6.22
C VAL A 48 6.97 -1.02 4.94
N VAL A 49 6.17 -2.08 4.91
CA VAL A 49 6.04 -2.93 3.72
C VAL A 49 5.07 -2.28 2.75
N ASP A 50 5.62 -1.77 1.67
CA ASP A 50 4.86 -1.09 0.62
C ASP A 50 4.06 -2.10 -0.22
N ASP A 51 2.99 -1.68 -0.83
CA ASP A 51 2.19 -2.49 -1.75
C ASP A 51 2.64 -2.31 -3.21
N GLY A 52 2.18 -3.19 -4.11
CA GLY A 52 2.46 -3.12 -5.54
C GLY A 52 1.59 -2.12 -6.31
N ALA A 53 0.64 -1.45 -5.64
CA ALA A 53 -0.27 -0.51 -6.27
C ALA A 53 0.28 0.93 -6.26
N ILE A 54 -0.26 1.77 -7.14
CA ILE A 54 -0.13 3.23 -7.11
C ILE A 54 -1.52 3.84 -6.98
N ASN A 55 -1.62 5.10 -6.58
CA ASN A 55 -2.88 5.82 -6.58
C ASN A 55 -3.52 5.80 -7.97
N ALA A 56 -4.84 5.80 -8.05
CA ALA A 56 -5.52 5.89 -9.33
C ALA A 56 -5.22 7.25 -10.02
N PRO A 57 -5.27 7.29 -11.37
CA PRO A 57 -5.00 8.52 -12.10
C PRO A 57 -5.89 9.68 -11.65
N GLY A 58 -5.29 10.77 -11.20
CA GLY A 58 -5.97 11.94 -10.65
C GLY A 58 -6.21 11.90 -9.14
N GLU A 59 -5.82 10.84 -8.46
CA GLU A 59 -5.93 10.70 -7.01
C GLU A 59 -4.64 11.04 -6.29
N CYS A 60 -4.78 11.59 -5.09
CA CYS A 60 -3.71 11.87 -4.16
C CYS A 60 -4.01 11.27 -2.78
N ASN A 61 -2.95 11.01 -2.01
CA ASN A 61 -3.06 10.74 -0.58
C ASN A 61 -2.10 11.63 0.22
N VAL A 62 -2.47 11.87 1.46
CA VAL A 62 -1.61 12.46 2.49
C VAL A 62 -1.63 11.52 3.69
N ASP A 63 -0.45 11.18 4.18
CA ASP A 63 -0.26 10.31 5.33
C ASP A 63 0.46 11.08 6.43
N ALA A 64 -0.02 10.94 7.67
CA ALA A 64 0.63 11.46 8.85
C ALA A 64 0.83 10.33 9.86
N GLY A 65 2.00 10.30 10.50
CA GLY A 65 2.35 9.29 11.48
C GLY A 65 3.08 9.89 12.69
N TYR A 66 2.87 9.29 13.86
CA TYR A 66 3.63 9.59 15.05
C TYR A 66 4.01 8.30 15.76
N THR A 67 5.31 8.10 15.95
CA THR A 67 5.89 6.96 16.66
C THR A 67 6.42 7.42 18.01
N ARG A 68 6.07 6.67 19.05
CA ARG A 68 6.62 6.83 20.39
C ARG A 68 7.69 5.76 20.61
N SER A 69 8.90 6.20 21.04
CA SER A 69 10.05 5.34 21.38
C SER A 69 10.60 4.53 20.20
N PRO A 70 11.50 5.11 19.36
CA PRO A 70 11.96 6.48 19.40
C PRO A 70 10.88 7.47 18.97
N GLN A 71 10.99 8.71 19.42
CA GLN A 71 10.04 9.74 19.03
C GLN A 71 10.29 10.12 17.57
N ARG A 72 9.28 9.99 16.71
CA ARG A 72 9.38 10.29 15.28
C ARG A 72 8.03 10.72 14.74
N SER A 73 8.02 11.78 13.98
CA SER A 73 6.84 12.28 13.26
C SER A 73 7.08 12.15 11.75
N THR A 74 6.09 11.69 11.02
CA THR A 74 6.14 11.57 9.56
C THR A 74 4.95 12.28 8.93
N LEU A 75 5.19 12.94 7.80
CA LEU A 75 4.15 13.49 6.94
C LEU A 75 4.56 13.22 5.50
N SER A 76 3.70 12.58 4.73
CA SER A 76 3.94 12.33 3.32
C SER A 76 2.74 12.70 2.46
N ALA A 77 3.00 12.98 1.20
CA ALA A 77 1.98 13.16 0.19
C ALA A 77 2.42 12.50 -1.12
N ALA A 78 1.48 11.86 -1.81
CA ALA A 78 1.74 11.24 -3.10
C ALA A 78 0.53 11.39 -4.03
N CYS A 79 0.79 11.61 -5.32
CA CYS A 79 -0.23 11.80 -6.34
C CYS A 79 0.11 11.03 -7.60
N THR A 80 -0.92 10.55 -8.31
CA THR A 80 -0.80 10.03 -9.67
C THR A 80 -1.53 10.97 -10.62
N SER A 81 -0.79 11.58 -11.55
CA SER A 81 -1.37 12.49 -12.54
C SER A 81 -2.18 11.72 -13.59
N SER A 82 -3.32 12.28 -14.03
CA SER A 82 -4.07 11.74 -15.18
C SER A 82 -3.26 11.73 -16.48
N ALA A 83 -2.24 12.59 -16.61
CA ALA A 83 -1.35 12.63 -17.77
C ALA A 83 -0.27 11.53 -17.74
N LEU A 84 0.08 11.02 -16.55
CA LEU A 84 1.06 9.96 -16.33
C LEU A 84 0.44 8.88 -15.44
N PRO A 85 -0.52 8.09 -15.96
CA PRO A 85 -1.36 7.20 -15.15
C PRO A 85 -0.62 6.03 -14.49
N ASN A 86 0.60 5.75 -14.93
CA ASN A 86 1.43 4.66 -14.39
C ASN A 86 2.56 5.16 -13.49
N LEU A 87 2.59 6.47 -13.16
CA LEU A 87 3.62 7.08 -12.35
C LEU A 87 3.01 7.90 -11.22
N GLN A 88 3.33 7.52 -9.99
CA GLN A 88 3.06 8.25 -8.77
C GLN A 88 4.32 8.98 -8.34
N TRP A 89 4.17 10.24 -7.93
CA TRP A 89 5.23 11.06 -7.37
C TRP A 89 4.81 11.60 -6.02
N GLY A 90 5.75 11.79 -5.14
CA GLY A 90 5.47 12.23 -3.79
C GLY A 90 6.71 12.71 -3.06
N ALA A 91 6.50 13.09 -1.82
CA ALA A 91 7.56 13.39 -0.88
C ALA A 91 7.10 13.08 0.54
N ALA A 92 8.06 12.73 1.40
CA ALA A 92 7.86 12.57 2.83
C ALA A 92 8.80 13.51 3.59
N ILE A 93 8.33 13.99 4.74
CA ILE A 93 9.15 14.64 5.75
C ILE A 93 9.09 13.75 6.99
N GLU A 94 10.25 13.39 7.49
CA GLU A 94 10.42 12.69 8.76
C GLU A 94 11.22 13.57 9.71
N ASP A 95 10.73 13.73 10.92
CA ASP A 95 11.35 14.52 11.97
C ASP A 95 11.54 13.64 13.21
N ASP A 96 12.77 13.48 13.63
CA ASP A 96 13.18 12.77 14.82
C ASP A 96 14.14 13.63 15.66
N PRO A 97 14.55 13.24 16.89
CA PRO A 97 15.43 14.03 17.72
C PRO A 97 16.84 14.29 17.16
N GLU A 98 17.25 13.54 16.14
CA GLU A 98 18.60 13.61 15.57
C GLU A 98 18.63 14.43 14.28
N GLN A 99 17.57 14.38 13.48
CA GLN A 99 17.50 15.08 12.19
C GLN A 99 16.07 15.27 11.67
N THR A 100 15.93 16.23 10.77
CA THR A 100 14.77 16.34 9.87
C THR A 100 15.18 15.89 8.47
N GLN A 101 14.48 14.91 7.93
CA GLN A 101 14.74 14.33 6.60
C GLN A 101 13.61 14.63 5.64
N LEU A 102 13.95 15.09 4.43
CA LEU A 102 13.04 15.21 3.29
C LEU A 102 13.33 14.09 2.29
N SER A 103 12.29 13.35 1.89
CA SER A 103 12.42 12.21 0.99
C SER A 103 11.50 12.35 -0.22
N PRO A 104 11.96 12.96 -1.35
CA PRO A 104 11.25 12.87 -2.61
C PRO A 104 11.18 11.43 -3.09
N GLN A 105 10.03 11.04 -3.65
CA GLN A 105 9.71 9.66 -4.00
C GLN A 105 9.06 9.55 -5.37
N LEU A 106 9.35 8.46 -6.07
CA LEU A 106 8.70 8.04 -7.30
C LEU A 106 8.30 6.57 -7.18
N LYS A 107 7.12 6.23 -7.66
CA LYS A 107 6.64 4.85 -7.73
C LYS A 107 5.94 4.64 -9.07
N GLY A 108 6.27 3.59 -9.77
CA GLY A 108 5.70 3.31 -11.08
C GLY A 108 5.16 1.90 -11.16
N SER A 109 3.97 1.73 -11.77
CA SER A 109 3.41 0.41 -12.03
C SER A 109 4.25 -0.31 -13.09
N LEU A 110 4.73 -1.52 -12.77
CA LEU A 110 5.42 -2.42 -13.70
C LEU A 110 4.45 -3.40 -14.33
N TRP A 111 3.57 -3.97 -13.51
CA TRP A 111 2.64 -5.01 -13.95
C TRP A 111 1.41 -5.04 -13.04
N ALA A 112 0.23 -5.17 -13.65
CA ALA A 112 -1.02 -5.40 -12.95
C ALA A 112 -1.78 -6.53 -13.66
N TRP A 113 -1.90 -7.68 -12.98
CA TRP A 113 -2.66 -8.83 -13.48
C TRP A 113 -3.94 -8.96 -12.66
N GLN A 114 -4.98 -8.27 -13.10
CA GLN A 114 -6.24 -8.12 -12.38
C GLN A 114 -6.91 -9.46 -12.07
N ASP A 115 -6.94 -10.41 -13.03
CA ASP A 115 -7.59 -11.72 -12.84
C ASP A 115 -6.90 -12.59 -11.78
N ALA A 116 -5.60 -12.40 -11.57
CA ALA A 116 -4.82 -13.08 -10.54
C ALA A 116 -4.69 -12.28 -9.24
N GLY A 117 -5.15 -11.03 -9.22
CA GLY A 117 -5.01 -10.12 -8.09
C GLY A 117 -3.54 -9.76 -7.77
N VAL A 118 -2.67 -9.73 -8.79
CA VAL A 118 -1.23 -9.44 -8.62
C VAL A 118 -0.90 -8.08 -9.18
N GLU A 119 -0.22 -7.26 -8.38
CA GLU A 119 0.29 -5.95 -8.75
C GLU A 119 1.77 -5.84 -8.38
N ILE A 120 2.58 -5.32 -9.29
CA ILE A 120 4.01 -5.13 -9.11
C ILE A 120 4.36 -3.70 -9.50
N ALA A 121 5.13 -3.02 -8.65
CA ALA A 121 5.64 -1.69 -8.93
C ALA A 121 7.17 -1.65 -8.74
N TRP A 122 7.78 -0.55 -9.18
CA TRP A 122 9.08 -0.11 -8.73
C TRP A 122 8.90 1.14 -7.89
N ALA A 123 9.77 1.33 -6.92
CA ALA A 123 9.79 2.51 -6.07
C ALA A 123 11.23 3.02 -5.93
N ALA A 124 11.38 4.35 -5.89
CA ALA A 124 12.64 5.01 -5.65
C ALA A 124 12.44 6.20 -4.72
N ALA A 125 13.35 6.39 -3.78
CA ALA A 125 13.39 7.53 -2.89
C ALA A 125 14.83 8.07 -2.77
N ALA A 126 14.96 9.37 -2.58
CA ALA A 126 16.22 9.99 -2.16
C ALA A 126 16.00 10.59 -0.76
N HIS A 127 17.01 10.56 0.09
CA HIS A 127 16.95 11.05 1.47
C HIS A 127 17.85 12.28 1.60
N ILE A 128 17.28 13.36 2.10
CA ILE A 128 17.92 14.67 2.23
C ILE A 128 17.79 15.13 3.69
N ALA A 129 18.88 15.09 4.44
CA ALA A 129 18.95 15.65 5.79
C ALA A 129 19.04 17.18 5.70
N VAL A 130 17.96 17.88 6.05
CA VAL A 130 17.88 19.35 5.84
C VAL A 130 18.78 20.13 6.80
N ASP A 131 19.17 19.54 7.91
CA ASP A 131 19.97 20.18 8.96
C ASP A 131 21.47 19.93 8.82
N ARG A 132 21.90 19.18 7.79
CA ARG A 132 23.29 18.80 7.61
C ARG A 132 23.99 19.63 6.53
N ARG A 133 25.29 19.83 6.69
CA ARG A 133 26.13 20.54 5.73
C ARG A 133 26.23 19.78 4.38
N HIS A 134 26.15 18.44 4.41
CA HIS A 134 26.04 17.57 3.25
C HIS A 134 24.63 16.95 3.27
N PRO A 135 23.68 17.53 2.52
CA PRO A 135 22.26 17.20 2.68
C PRO A 135 21.87 15.81 2.14
N PHE A 136 22.59 15.25 1.17
CA PHE A 136 22.27 13.93 0.64
C PHE A 136 22.66 12.85 1.66
N ASP A 137 21.64 12.16 2.20
CA ASP A 137 21.78 11.17 3.27
C ASP A 137 21.64 9.74 2.76
N GLY A 138 21.01 9.54 1.61
CA GLY A 138 20.86 8.21 1.03
C GLY A 138 19.86 8.11 -0.09
N ALA A 139 19.64 6.89 -0.56
CA ALA A 139 18.64 6.56 -1.56
C ALA A 139 18.18 5.11 -1.43
N ASP A 140 16.91 4.87 -1.73
CA ASP A 140 16.30 3.56 -1.76
C ASP A 140 15.76 3.23 -3.16
N LEU A 141 15.90 1.98 -3.55
CA LEU A 141 15.26 1.38 -4.71
C LEU A 141 14.54 0.10 -4.27
N GLY A 142 13.33 -0.12 -4.73
CA GLY A 142 12.55 -1.27 -4.33
C GLY A 142 11.60 -1.76 -5.41
N VAL A 143 11.18 -3.01 -5.25
CA VAL A 143 10.18 -3.67 -6.07
C VAL A 143 9.12 -4.24 -5.12
N PRO A 144 8.07 -3.49 -4.81
CA PRO A 144 6.92 -3.99 -4.08
C PRO A 144 6.03 -4.84 -4.99
N LEU A 145 5.51 -5.93 -4.42
CA LEU A 145 4.54 -6.83 -5.00
C LEU A 145 3.38 -7.01 -4.04
N THR A 146 2.18 -6.91 -4.56
CA THR A 146 0.95 -7.25 -3.86
C THR A 146 0.26 -8.43 -4.53
N TRP A 147 -0.25 -9.36 -3.72
CA TRP A 147 -1.12 -10.43 -4.16
C TRP A 147 -2.40 -10.46 -3.32
N GLN A 148 -3.53 -10.18 -3.98
CA GLN A 148 -4.86 -10.34 -3.40
C GLN A 148 -5.24 -11.83 -3.45
N ALA A 149 -4.81 -12.60 -2.44
CA ALA A 149 -4.99 -14.05 -2.41
C ALA A 149 -6.46 -14.46 -2.25
N PHE A 150 -7.24 -13.68 -1.47
CA PHE A 150 -8.67 -13.82 -1.28
C PHE A 150 -9.29 -12.43 -1.13
N GLU A 151 -10.61 -12.30 -1.23
CA GLU A 151 -11.31 -11.02 -1.05
C GLU A 151 -10.96 -10.31 0.27
N THR A 152 -10.66 -11.10 1.31
CA THR A 152 -10.33 -10.61 2.65
C THR A 152 -8.84 -10.66 3.00
N LEU A 153 -8.00 -11.27 2.15
CA LEU A 153 -6.58 -11.50 2.46
C LEU A 153 -5.68 -10.97 1.35
N ARG A 154 -4.77 -10.09 1.73
CA ARG A 154 -3.77 -9.46 0.88
C ARG A 154 -2.37 -9.71 1.43
N LEU A 155 -1.45 -10.04 0.55
CA LEU A 155 -0.05 -10.27 0.87
C LEU A 155 0.81 -9.24 0.12
N ASN A 156 1.72 -8.60 0.83
CA ASN A 156 2.68 -7.66 0.29
C ASN A 156 4.09 -8.23 0.47
N LEU A 157 4.90 -8.16 -0.57
CA LEU A 157 6.30 -8.59 -0.58
C LEU A 157 7.16 -7.47 -1.14
N ASN A 158 8.21 -7.12 -0.43
CA ASN A 158 9.17 -6.12 -0.88
C ASN A 158 10.57 -6.72 -0.97
N VAL A 159 11.28 -6.37 -2.02
CA VAL A 159 12.73 -6.53 -2.13
C VAL A 159 13.30 -5.21 -2.59
N GLY A 160 14.41 -4.79 -2.02
CA GLY A 160 14.98 -3.50 -2.34
C GLY A 160 16.48 -3.42 -2.05
N TRP A 161 17.01 -2.27 -2.35
CA TRP A 161 18.38 -1.87 -2.07
C TRP A 161 18.34 -0.49 -1.44
N SER A 162 19.10 -0.33 -0.37
CA SER A 162 19.27 0.93 0.36
C SER A 162 20.74 1.33 0.35
N HIS A 163 20.96 2.60 0.10
CA HIS A 163 22.24 3.26 0.22
C HIS A 163 22.11 4.38 1.23
N ALA A 164 22.88 4.32 2.29
CA ALA A 164 22.91 5.35 3.32
C ALA A 164 24.33 5.87 3.54
N TYR A 165 24.45 7.15 3.87
CA TYR A 165 25.67 7.75 4.38
C TYR A 165 25.57 7.85 5.91
N ASP A 166 26.47 7.16 6.61
CA ASP A 166 26.55 7.19 8.06
C ASP A 166 27.99 7.56 8.47
N ASP A 167 28.16 8.71 9.13
CA ASP A 167 29.45 9.25 9.60
C ASP A 167 30.57 9.26 8.53
N GLY A 168 30.21 9.46 7.26
CA GLY A 168 31.15 9.48 6.13
C GLY A 168 31.43 8.10 5.54
N GLU A 169 30.86 7.03 6.08
CA GLU A 169 30.89 5.70 5.49
C GLU A 169 29.66 5.45 4.62
N GLN A 170 29.88 4.76 3.50
CA GLN A 170 28.82 4.36 2.60
C GLN A 170 28.33 2.95 2.98
N ASN A 171 27.08 2.84 3.39
CA ASN A 171 26.46 1.58 3.69
C ASN A 171 25.46 1.20 2.59
N GLN A 172 25.69 0.03 1.97
CA GLN A 172 24.76 -0.53 0.97
C GLN A 172 24.17 -1.83 1.51
N ARG A 173 22.85 -1.96 1.48
CA ARG A 173 22.17 -3.12 2.03
C ARG A 173 21.01 -3.54 1.16
N LEU A 174 20.81 -4.84 1.02
CA LEU A 174 19.57 -5.38 0.49
C LEU A 174 18.49 -5.31 1.58
N THR A 175 17.32 -4.82 1.22
CA THR A 175 16.15 -4.73 2.08
C THR A 175 15.11 -5.74 1.66
N TRP A 176 14.30 -6.19 2.60
CA TRP A 176 13.18 -7.09 2.35
C TRP A 176 12.03 -6.81 3.32
N GLY A 177 10.83 -7.15 2.90
CA GLY A 177 9.64 -7.03 3.72
C GLY A 177 8.55 -8.00 3.29
N THR A 178 7.76 -8.45 4.26
CA THR A 178 6.54 -9.23 4.05
C THR A 178 5.43 -8.63 4.88
N GLY A 179 4.28 -8.37 4.26
CA GLY A 179 3.09 -7.81 4.89
C GLY A 179 1.88 -8.71 4.66
N LEU A 180 1.01 -8.74 5.63
CA LEU A 180 -0.28 -9.44 5.58
C LEU A 180 -1.36 -8.48 6.03
N GLU A 181 -2.40 -8.33 5.21
CA GLU A 181 -3.58 -7.55 5.50
C GLU A 181 -4.80 -8.46 5.51
N TYR A 182 -5.51 -8.50 6.62
CA TYR A 182 -6.71 -9.30 6.77
C TYR A 182 -7.92 -8.40 7.09
N ARG A 183 -8.85 -8.30 6.15
CA ARG A 183 -10.09 -7.53 6.31
C ARG A 183 -11.06 -8.32 7.19
N LEU A 184 -11.27 -7.85 8.41
CA LEU A 184 -12.24 -8.40 9.35
C LEU A 184 -13.67 -7.91 9.07
N ALA A 185 -13.79 -6.63 8.66
CA ALA A 185 -15.04 -5.97 8.32
C ALA A 185 -14.74 -4.83 7.32
N ASP A 186 -15.77 -4.23 6.73
CA ASP A 186 -15.61 -3.10 5.82
C ASP A 186 -14.92 -1.89 6.48
N SER A 187 -15.04 -1.77 7.80
CA SER A 187 -14.44 -0.70 8.60
C SER A 187 -13.15 -1.10 9.31
N LEU A 188 -12.68 -2.37 9.21
CA LEU A 188 -11.56 -2.85 10.00
C LEU A 188 -10.70 -3.85 9.23
N THR A 189 -9.42 -3.54 9.07
CA THR A 189 -8.36 -4.43 8.58
C THR A 189 -7.32 -4.64 9.67
N LEU A 190 -6.85 -5.86 9.85
CA LEU A 190 -5.67 -6.17 10.64
C LEU A 190 -4.46 -6.30 9.72
N LEU A 191 -3.37 -5.66 10.09
CA LEU A 191 -2.11 -5.71 9.36
C LEU A 191 -1.01 -6.27 10.25
N ALA A 192 -0.12 -7.05 9.64
CA ALA A 192 1.07 -7.56 10.30
C ALA A 192 2.22 -7.59 9.28
N GLU A 193 3.40 -7.13 9.70
CA GLU A 193 4.57 -7.02 8.84
C GLU A 193 5.81 -7.57 9.52
N ARG A 194 6.69 -8.13 8.72
CA ARG A 194 8.06 -8.43 9.08
C ARG A 194 8.99 -7.90 7.99
N TYR A 195 10.01 -7.17 8.39
CA TYR A 195 10.93 -6.51 7.47
C TYR A 195 12.33 -6.43 8.06
N GLY A 196 13.29 -6.11 7.22
CA GLY A 196 14.67 -5.94 7.66
C GLY A 196 15.66 -5.73 6.52
N GLN A 197 16.93 -5.71 6.90
CA GLN A 197 18.06 -5.55 6.00
C GLN A 197 18.97 -6.78 6.07
N GLN A 198 19.66 -7.05 4.97
CA GLN A 198 20.68 -8.11 4.94
C GLN A 198 21.82 -7.72 5.89
N HIS A 199 22.17 -8.62 6.82
CA HIS A 199 23.19 -8.40 7.86
C HIS A 199 22.94 -7.15 8.75
N GLY A 200 21.68 -6.70 8.84
CA GLY A 200 21.26 -5.54 9.60
C GLY A 200 20.04 -5.81 10.47
N ASP A 201 19.37 -4.73 10.79
CA ASP A 201 18.22 -4.77 11.67
C ASP A 201 17.04 -5.49 11.04
N GLN A 202 16.32 -6.22 11.88
CA GLN A 202 15.06 -6.86 11.55
C GLN A 202 14.03 -6.48 12.58
N ALA A 203 12.80 -6.32 12.11
CA ALA A 203 11.68 -5.95 12.95
C ALA A 203 10.39 -6.63 12.52
N TRP A 204 9.41 -6.57 13.39
CA TRP A 204 8.02 -6.84 13.06
C TRP A 204 7.13 -5.74 13.63
N GLN A 205 6.01 -5.53 13.01
CA GLN A 205 4.95 -4.68 13.55
C GLN A 205 3.58 -5.22 13.15
N ALA A 206 2.56 -4.88 13.94
CA ALA A 206 1.19 -5.26 13.67
C ALA A 206 0.21 -4.30 14.31
N GLY A 207 -0.98 -4.21 13.74
CA GLY A 207 -2.05 -3.41 14.32
C GLY A 207 -3.29 -3.31 13.45
N PRO A 208 -4.36 -2.72 13.98
CA PRO A 208 -5.57 -2.45 13.23
C PRO A 208 -5.45 -1.18 12.39
N ARG A 209 -6.12 -1.21 11.23
CA ARG A 209 -6.50 -0.07 10.40
C ARG A 209 -8.00 0.10 10.43
N LEU A 210 -8.47 1.25 10.86
CA LEU A 210 -9.87 1.63 10.85
C LEU A 210 -10.18 2.46 9.61
N HIS A 211 -11.15 2.03 8.81
CA HIS A 211 -11.63 2.75 7.63
C HIS A 211 -12.81 3.65 8.00
N LEU A 212 -12.60 4.96 7.99
CA LEU A 212 -13.62 5.97 8.25
C LEU A 212 -14.19 6.49 6.92
N GLY A 213 -15.09 5.71 6.35
CA GLY A 213 -15.60 5.93 5.00
C GLY A 213 -14.59 5.47 3.94
N LYS A 214 -14.52 6.20 2.80
CA LYS A 214 -13.67 5.83 1.67
C LYS A 214 -12.34 6.61 1.61
N GLN A 215 -12.27 7.69 2.35
CA GLN A 215 -11.20 8.68 2.22
C GLN A 215 -10.22 8.67 3.38
N VAL A 216 -10.64 8.20 4.56
CA VAL A 216 -9.81 8.31 5.77
C VAL A 216 -9.56 6.94 6.36
N ASP A 217 -8.28 6.63 6.59
CA ASP A 217 -7.85 5.50 7.41
C ASP A 217 -7.14 6.00 8.66
N VAL A 218 -7.29 5.26 9.75
CA VAL A 218 -6.57 5.50 11.00
C VAL A 218 -5.90 4.21 11.44
N ASP A 219 -4.60 4.29 11.70
CA ASP A 219 -3.75 3.16 12.09
C ASP A 219 -3.34 3.25 13.55
N LEU A 220 -3.26 2.11 14.21
CA LEU A 220 -2.61 1.93 15.50
C LEU A 220 -1.70 0.71 15.42
N VAL A 221 -0.39 0.93 15.50
CA VAL A 221 0.61 -0.11 15.23
C VAL A 221 1.53 -0.28 16.43
N VAL A 222 1.76 -1.51 16.84
CA VAL A 222 2.81 -1.88 17.79
C VAL A 222 3.90 -2.64 17.06
N GLY A 223 5.14 -2.39 17.40
CA GLY A 223 6.28 -3.05 16.78
C GLY A 223 7.44 -3.31 17.73
N ARG A 224 8.39 -4.10 17.25
CA ARG A 224 9.57 -4.48 18.00
C ARG A 224 10.72 -4.85 17.08
N ASN A 225 11.95 -4.39 17.44
CA ASN A 225 13.19 -4.88 16.85
C ASN A 225 13.44 -6.34 17.28
N LEU A 226 13.89 -7.17 16.34
CA LEU A 226 14.26 -8.58 16.57
C LEU A 226 15.76 -8.75 16.74
N THR A 227 16.55 -7.79 16.23
CA THR A 227 18.02 -7.73 16.32
C THR A 227 18.41 -6.45 17.06
N GLY A 228 19.66 -6.39 17.56
CA GLY A 228 20.16 -5.22 18.28
C GLY A 228 19.43 -4.95 19.60
N ASP A 229 19.28 -3.68 19.90
CA ASP A 229 18.46 -3.22 21.01
C ASP A 229 17.01 -3.55 20.72
N ARG A 230 16.41 -4.41 21.53
CA ARG A 230 15.06 -4.94 21.31
C ARG A 230 13.97 -3.91 21.63
N ASP A 231 14.11 -2.73 21.07
CA ASP A 231 13.19 -1.64 21.25
C ASP A 231 11.77 -1.98 20.79
N ARG A 232 10.81 -1.39 21.49
CA ARG A 232 9.40 -1.49 21.17
C ARG A 232 8.88 -0.11 20.86
N TRP A 233 7.95 -0.04 19.92
CA TRP A 233 7.29 1.22 19.59
C TRP A 233 5.79 1.08 19.50
N LEU A 234 5.15 2.22 19.60
CA LEU A 234 3.74 2.43 19.30
C LEU A 234 3.67 3.55 18.28
N THR A 235 3.02 3.28 17.16
CA THR A 235 2.78 4.27 16.10
C THR A 235 1.29 4.48 15.93
N THR A 236 0.88 5.73 15.81
CA THR A 236 -0.45 6.13 15.36
C THR A 236 -0.33 6.83 14.03
N GLY A 237 -1.25 6.60 13.12
CA GLY A 237 -1.25 7.25 11.82
C GLY A 237 -2.62 7.50 11.26
N ALA A 238 -2.64 8.36 10.25
CA ALA A 238 -3.83 8.66 9.48
C ALA A 238 -3.47 8.87 8.02
N THR A 239 -4.32 8.35 7.13
CA THR A 239 -4.25 8.54 5.69
C THR A 239 -5.51 9.26 5.22
N LEU A 240 -5.36 10.29 4.40
CA LEU A 240 -6.43 10.97 3.70
C LEU A 240 -6.25 10.81 2.19
N ARG A 241 -7.30 10.37 1.48
CA ARG A 241 -7.34 10.22 0.01
C ARG A 241 -8.33 11.21 -0.61
N PHE A 242 -7.97 11.80 -1.74
CA PHE A 242 -8.79 12.78 -2.45
C PHE A 242 -8.44 12.88 -3.93
#